data_3b8d104155dded638e0b995cbcf99957
#
_entry.id   3b8d104155dded638e0b995cbcf99957
#
_cell.length_a   1.000
_cell.length_b   1.000
_cell.length_c   1.000
_cell.angle_alpha   90.00
_cell.angle_beta   90.00
_cell.angle_gamma   90.00
#
_symmetry.space_group_name_H-M   'P 1'
#
loop_
_entity.id
_entity.type
_entity.pdbx_description
1 polymer ?
#
loop_
_entity_poly.entity_id
_entity_poly.type
_entity_poly.pdbx_seq_one_letter_code
_entity_poly.pdbx_strand_id
1 'polypeptide(L)'
;MSSYERRRFLTVLVALPLVACGFTPAYAPGGPAAGLLDRVLVDAPTDKNGFDLVERLEERLGRTNAPAYRISYAIKTTVEGQGITTTNAVTRFRISGTIDFALIDNATDAVLSRGTVGSFTSYSASGTPVSTVSSEADANTRLMRLLADQIVTRLIATSGQWNQE
;
A
#
# COMPACT_ATOMS: atom_id res chain seq x y z
N MET A 1 30.31 44.29 2.96
CA MET A 1 29.30 43.20 3.09
C MET A 1 29.88 42.15 4.00
N SER A 2 29.25 41.95 5.15
CA SER A 2 29.69 41.00 6.19
C SER A 2 29.61 39.58 5.63
N SER A 3 30.51 38.70 6.04
CA SER A 3 30.53 37.27 5.67
C SER A 3 29.22 36.56 6.03
N TYR A 4 28.46 37.07 6.99
CA TYR A 4 27.16 36.65 7.42
C TYR A 4 26.05 36.92 6.37
N GLU A 5 26.09 38.04 5.71
CA GLU A 5 25.16 38.43 4.62
C GLU A 5 25.36 37.57 3.38
N ARG A 6 26.62 37.26 3.02
CA ARG A 6 26.94 36.36 1.89
C ARG A 6 26.44 34.95 2.14
N ARG A 7 26.52 34.48 3.39
CA ARG A 7 26.06 33.13 3.77
C ARG A 7 24.54 33.00 3.70
N ARG A 8 23.83 34.04 4.13
CA ARG A 8 22.35 34.11 3.99
C ARG A 8 21.90 34.18 2.53
N PHE A 9 22.60 34.95 1.71
CA PHE A 9 22.30 35.08 0.29
C PHE A 9 22.50 33.75 -0.45
N LEU A 10 23.57 33.02 -0.13
CA LEU A 10 23.83 31.68 -0.68
C LEU A 10 22.81 30.64 -0.26
N THR A 11 22.33 30.66 1.00
CA THR A 11 21.28 29.72 1.46
C THR A 11 19.94 30.00 0.80
N VAL A 12 19.57 31.25 0.56
CA VAL A 12 18.33 31.60 -0.19
C VAL A 12 18.46 31.19 -1.65
N LEU A 13 19.62 31.38 -2.28
CA LEU A 13 19.84 31.03 -3.69
C LEU A 13 19.79 29.51 -3.94
N VAL A 14 20.19 28.68 -2.95
CA VAL A 14 20.10 27.21 -3.02
C VAL A 14 18.68 26.71 -2.73
N ALA A 15 17.89 27.45 -1.95
CA ALA A 15 16.50 27.07 -1.62
C ALA A 15 15.50 27.41 -2.74
N LEU A 16 15.79 28.42 -3.59
CA LEU A 16 14.91 28.83 -4.69
C LEU A 16 14.57 27.71 -5.70
N PRO A 17 15.51 26.90 -6.19
CA PRO A 17 15.17 25.83 -7.15
C PRO A 17 14.35 24.69 -6.57
N LEU A 18 14.33 24.48 -5.24
CA LEU A 18 13.49 23.47 -4.61
C LEU A 18 11.99 23.85 -4.62
N VAL A 19 11.66 25.13 -4.58
CA VAL A 19 10.27 25.62 -4.68
C VAL A 19 9.78 25.56 -6.12
N ALA A 20 10.67 25.68 -7.10
CA ALA A 20 10.35 25.64 -8.53
C ALA A 20 10.05 24.24 -9.07
N CYS A 21 10.36 23.18 -8.31
CA CYS A 21 10.08 21.79 -8.72
C CYS A 21 8.59 21.40 -8.67
N GLY A 22 7.67 22.29 -8.27
CA GLY A 22 6.23 22.02 -8.25
C GLY A 22 5.84 20.82 -7.35
N PHE A 23 6.66 20.49 -6.34
CA PHE A 23 6.37 19.40 -5.42
C PHE A 23 5.19 19.77 -4.52
N THR A 24 4.02 19.20 -4.81
CA THR A 24 2.84 19.28 -3.95
C THR A 24 2.78 18.02 -3.08
N PRO A 25 2.83 18.13 -1.73
CA PRO A 25 2.65 16.96 -0.87
C PRO A 25 1.28 16.35 -1.13
N ALA A 26 1.21 15.04 -1.38
CA ALA A 26 -0.01 14.35 -1.77
C ALA A 26 -1.16 14.51 -0.76
N TYR A 27 -0.83 14.57 0.53
CA TYR A 27 -1.79 14.71 1.64
C TYR A 27 -1.94 16.14 2.18
N ALA A 28 -1.33 17.14 1.53
CA ALA A 28 -1.56 18.54 1.94
C ALA A 28 -3.00 18.95 1.65
N PRO A 29 -3.55 19.95 2.38
CA PRO A 29 -4.83 20.55 2.03
C PRO A 29 -4.83 21.00 0.55
N GLY A 30 -5.76 20.50 -0.25
CA GLY A 30 -5.78 20.70 -1.70
C GLY A 30 -4.80 19.81 -2.50
N GLY A 31 -4.10 18.87 -1.84
CA GLY A 31 -3.30 17.86 -2.53
C GLY A 31 -4.15 16.76 -3.17
N PRO A 32 -3.62 16.04 -4.17
CA PRO A 32 -4.39 15.07 -4.95
C PRO A 32 -4.99 13.93 -4.12
N ALA A 33 -4.42 13.61 -2.95
CA ALA A 33 -4.90 12.55 -2.06
C ALA A 33 -5.68 13.08 -0.84
N ALA A 34 -5.90 14.40 -0.71
CA ALA A 34 -6.62 14.97 0.44
C ALA A 34 -8.05 14.44 0.57
N GLY A 35 -8.72 14.13 -0.55
CA GLY A 35 -10.07 13.57 -0.58
C GLY A 35 -10.17 12.07 -0.26
N LEU A 36 -9.05 11.35 -0.09
CA LEU A 36 -9.06 9.90 0.22
C LEU A 36 -9.11 9.62 1.72
N LEU A 37 -8.46 10.45 2.54
CA LEU A 37 -8.36 10.19 3.97
C LEU A 37 -9.71 10.29 4.66
N ASP A 38 -10.02 9.31 5.53
CA ASP A 38 -11.25 9.21 6.31
C ASP A 38 -12.55 9.21 5.47
N ARG A 39 -12.48 8.84 4.18
CA ARG A 39 -13.63 8.81 3.27
C ARG A 39 -13.81 7.49 2.52
N VAL A 40 -12.91 6.54 2.72
CA VAL A 40 -12.91 5.25 2.01
C VAL A 40 -13.34 4.13 2.94
N LEU A 41 -14.36 3.36 2.51
CA LEU A 41 -14.76 2.11 3.12
C LEU A 41 -14.12 0.96 2.33
N VAL A 42 -13.53 0.00 3.01
CA VAL A 42 -13.01 -1.22 2.38
C VAL A 42 -14.05 -2.34 2.57
N ASP A 43 -14.30 -3.14 1.54
CA ASP A 43 -15.21 -4.29 1.63
C ASP A 43 -14.76 -5.22 2.77
N ALA A 44 -15.75 -5.79 3.47
CA ALA A 44 -15.49 -6.62 4.65
C ALA A 44 -14.65 -7.86 4.29
N PRO A 45 -13.69 -8.23 5.15
CA PRO A 45 -12.85 -9.40 4.91
C PRO A 45 -13.63 -10.71 5.08
N THR A 46 -13.32 -11.71 4.26
CA THR A 46 -13.92 -13.05 4.32
C THR A 46 -12.98 -14.11 4.91
N ASP A 47 -11.68 -13.80 5.00
CA ASP A 47 -10.64 -14.68 5.50
C ASP A 47 -9.52 -13.91 6.23
N LYS A 48 -8.52 -14.63 6.72
CA LYS A 48 -7.39 -14.03 7.44
C LYS A 48 -6.57 -13.07 6.57
N ASN A 49 -6.32 -13.40 5.31
CA ASN A 49 -5.57 -12.54 4.40
C ASN A 49 -6.35 -11.25 4.11
N GLY A 50 -7.65 -11.37 3.90
CA GLY A 50 -8.56 -10.22 3.78
C GLY A 50 -8.53 -9.35 5.02
N PHE A 51 -8.53 -9.95 6.22
CA PHE A 51 -8.45 -9.20 7.48
C PHE A 51 -7.14 -8.37 7.57
N ASP A 52 -5.99 -9.01 7.33
CA ASP A 52 -4.68 -8.33 7.37
C ASP A 52 -4.57 -7.23 6.30
N LEU A 53 -5.20 -7.42 5.13
CA LEU A 53 -5.27 -6.42 4.06
C LEU A 53 -6.13 -5.21 4.47
N VAL A 54 -7.36 -5.47 4.96
CA VAL A 54 -8.32 -4.43 5.37
C VAL A 54 -7.76 -3.62 6.53
N GLU A 55 -7.20 -4.27 7.56
CA GLU A 55 -6.54 -3.61 8.69
C GLU A 55 -5.49 -2.60 8.18
N ARG A 56 -4.62 -3.03 7.24
CA ARG A 56 -3.58 -2.15 6.71
C ARG A 56 -4.12 -1.03 5.83
N LEU A 57 -5.16 -1.28 5.03
CA LEU A 57 -5.80 -0.25 4.23
C LEU A 57 -6.47 0.80 5.12
N GLU A 58 -7.19 0.39 6.17
CA GLU A 58 -7.80 1.29 7.14
C GLU A 58 -6.77 2.09 7.96
N GLU A 59 -5.63 1.47 8.30
CA GLU A 59 -4.51 2.15 8.96
C GLU A 59 -3.94 3.29 8.10
N ARG A 60 -3.92 3.10 6.78
CA ARG A 60 -3.36 4.06 5.82
C ARG A 60 -4.35 5.10 5.32
N LEU A 61 -5.62 4.74 5.17
CA LEU A 61 -6.67 5.59 4.60
C LEU A 61 -7.58 6.21 5.66
N GLY A 62 -7.47 5.76 6.92
CA GLY A 62 -8.39 6.12 8.00
C GLY A 62 -9.67 5.27 7.97
N ARG A 63 -10.43 5.35 9.08
CA ARG A 63 -11.74 4.73 9.23
C ARG A 63 -12.83 5.79 9.13
N THR A 64 -13.91 5.47 8.44
CA THR A 64 -15.01 6.43 8.24
C THR A 64 -16.37 5.83 8.54
N ASN A 65 -17.26 6.67 9.09
CA ASN A 65 -18.68 6.35 9.25
C ASN A 65 -19.55 6.97 8.14
N ALA A 66 -18.96 7.80 7.26
CA ALA A 66 -19.63 8.44 6.13
C ALA A 66 -18.78 8.30 4.86
N PRO A 67 -18.68 7.07 4.31
CA PRO A 67 -17.80 6.80 3.18
C PRO A 67 -18.32 7.45 1.89
N ALA A 68 -17.47 8.24 1.24
CA ALA A 68 -17.72 8.72 -0.10
C ALA A 68 -17.32 7.67 -1.16
N TYR A 69 -16.37 6.83 -0.84
CA TYR A 69 -15.80 5.83 -1.74
C TYR A 69 -15.79 4.44 -1.10
N ARG A 70 -15.80 3.40 -1.93
CA ARG A 70 -15.65 2.01 -1.52
C ARG A 70 -14.54 1.33 -2.31
N ILE A 71 -13.70 0.56 -1.61
CA ILE A 71 -12.72 -0.33 -2.25
C ILE A 71 -13.27 -1.74 -2.23
N SER A 72 -13.47 -2.32 -3.43
CA SER A 72 -13.66 -3.75 -3.62
C SER A 72 -12.33 -4.40 -4.00
N TYR A 73 -12.13 -5.65 -3.60
CA TYR A 73 -10.89 -6.38 -3.87
C TYR A 73 -11.11 -7.88 -4.03
N ALA A 74 -10.19 -8.52 -4.75
CA ALA A 74 -10.12 -9.98 -4.87
C ALA A 74 -8.66 -10.43 -4.72
N ILE A 75 -8.40 -11.28 -3.71
CA ILE A 75 -7.06 -11.78 -3.36
C ILE A 75 -6.84 -13.13 -4.03
N LYS A 76 -5.65 -13.32 -4.63
CA LYS A 76 -5.17 -14.61 -5.12
C LYS A 76 -3.77 -14.84 -4.57
N THR A 77 -3.54 -15.98 -3.92
CA THR A 77 -2.23 -16.36 -3.40
C THR A 77 -1.83 -17.73 -3.92
N THR A 78 -0.53 -17.90 -4.16
CA THR A 78 0.10 -19.18 -4.51
C THR A 78 1.31 -19.42 -3.64
N VAL A 79 1.53 -20.68 -3.23
CA VAL A 79 2.69 -21.09 -2.41
C VAL A 79 3.55 -22.05 -3.24
N GLU A 80 4.83 -21.74 -3.35
CA GLU A 80 5.81 -22.54 -4.11
C GLU A 80 6.98 -22.90 -3.22
N GLY A 81 7.37 -24.19 -3.23
CA GLY A 81 8.58 -24.65 -2.57
C GLY A 81 9.84 -24.16 -3.29
N GLN A 82 10.76 -23.57 -2.55
CA GLN A 82 12.06 -23.11 -3.06
C GLN A 82 13.17 -23.66 -2.16
N GLY A 83 14.18 -24.22 -2.74
CA GLY A 83 15.30 -24.77 -1.97
C GLY A 83 15.04 -26.19 -1.51
N ILE A 84 15.54 -27.12 -2.29
CA ILE A 84 15.53 -28.56 -2.02
C ILE A 84 16.90 -28.91 -1.45
N THR A 85 16.91 -29.59 -0.28
CA THR A 85 18.13 -30.12 0.30
C THR A 85 18.62 -31.36 -0.46
N THR A 86 19.83 -31.81 -0.17
CA THR A 86 20.38 -33.08 -0.70
C THR A 86 19.54 -34.30 -0.29
N THR A 87 18.69 -34.18 0.74
CA THR A 87 17.74 -35.20 1.20
C THR A 87 16.34 -35.01 0.61
N ASN A 88 16.19 -34.19 -0.42
CA ASN A 88 14.92 -33.89 -1.11
C ASN A 88 13.84 -33.22 -0.23
N ALA A 89 14.22 -32.53 0.84
CA ALA A 89 13.31 -31.77 1.69
C ALA A 89 13.24 -30.29 1.26
N VAL A 90 12.02 -29.77 1.15
CA VAL A 90 11.81 -28.33 0.86
C VAL A 90 11.94 -27.55 2.18
N THR A 91 12.90 -26.64 2.23
CA THR A 91 13.21 -25.85 3.45
C THR A 91 12.82 -24.40 3.37
N ARG A 92 12.44 -23.92 2.19
CA ARG A 92 11.97 -22.55 1.97
C ARG A 92 10.75 -22.53 1.05
N PHE A 93 9.80 -21.72 1.39
CA PHE A 93 8.60 -21.49 0.58
C PHE A 93 8.50 -20.01 0.20
N ARG A 94 8.02 -19.77 -1.03
CA ARG A 94 7.62 -18.45 -1.53
C ARG A 94 6.11 -18.39 -1.54
N ILE A 95 5.55 -17.32 -1.00
CA ILE A 95 4.14 -16.98 -1.14
C ILE A 95 4.07 -15.79 -2.11
N SER A 96 3.45 -15.99 -3.26
CA SER A 96 3.15 -14.92 -4.22
C SER A 96 1.69 -14.54 -4.09
N GLY A 97 1.40 -13.24 -4.09
CA GLY A 97 0.03 -12.71 -4.02
C GLY A 97 -0.23 -11.68 -5.09
N THR A 98 -1.44 -11.69 -5.62
CA THR A 98 -1.98 -10.67 -6.49
C THR A 98 -3.34 -10.23 -5.97
N ILE A 99 -3.63 -8.93 -6.06
CA ILE A 99 -4.92 -8.35 -5.70
C ILE A 99 -5.41 -7.51 -6.87
N ASP A 100 -6.59 -7.89 -7.36
CA ASP A 100 -7.38 -7.04 -8.24
C ASP A 100 -8.23 -6.13 -7.35
N PHE A 101 -8.21 -4.81 -7.59
CA PHE A 101 -8.97 -3.85 -6.79
C PHE A 101 -9.69 -2.81 -7.66
N ALA A 102 -10.77 -2.25 -7.12
CA ALA A 102 -11.48 -1.12 -7.71
C ALA A 102 -11.90 -0.13 -6.62
N LEU A 103 -11.70 1.17 -6.89
CA LEU A 103 -12.27 2.27 -6.11
C LEU A 103 -13.55 2.70 -6.78
N ILE A 104 -14.63 2.72 -6.03
CA ILE A 104 -16.00 2.96 -6.51
C ILE A 104 -16.54 4.18 -5.75
N ASP A 105 -17.17 5.10 -6.45
CA ASP A 105 -17.91 6.21 -5.87
C ASP A 105 -19.25 5.71 -5.32
N ASN A 106 -19.53 5.97 -4.04
CA ASN A 106 -20.76 5.48 -3.39
C ASN A 106 -22.03 6.21 -3.83
N ALA A 107 -21.93 7.40 -4.39
CA ALA A 107 -23.09 8.17 -4.83
C ALA A 107 -23.55 7.79 -6.25
N THR A 108 -22.58 7.42 -7.11
CA THR A 108 -22.83 7.17 -8.53
C THR A 108 -22.62 5.72 -8.97
N ASP A 109 -22.05 4.88 -8.09
CA ASP A 109 -21.56 3.52 -8.40
C ASP A 109 -20.50 3.48 -9.54
N ALA A 110 -19.93 4.63 -9.89
CA ALA A 110 -18.91 4.71 -10.92
C ALA A 110 -17.56 4.15 -10.41
N VAL A 111 -16.88 3.39 -11.25
CA VAL A 111 -15.52 2.94 -10.97
C VAL A 111 -14.54 4.07 -11.31
N LEU A 112 -13.96 4.69 -10.28
CA LEU A 112 -13.04 5.82 -10.39
C LEU A 112 -11.61 5.35 -10.72
N SER A 113 -11.17 4.25 -10.13
CA SER A 113 -9.86 3.65 -10.36
C SER A 113 -9.94 2.14 -10.23
N ARG A 114 -9.16 1.44 -11.02
CA ARG A 114 -9.00 -0.02 -10.92
C ARG A 114 -7.57 -0.43 -11.23
N GLY A 115 -7.17 -1.58 -10.72
CA GLY A 115 -5.84 -2.10 -11.03
C GLY A 115 -5.58 -3.43 -10.38
N THR A 116 -4.42 -3.98 -10.71
CA THR A 116 -3.88 -5.19 -10.10
C THR A 116 -2.54 -4.85 -9.47
N VAL A 117 -2.31 -5.28 -8.25
CA VAL A 117 -1.02 -5.22 -7.56
C VAL A 117 -0.51 -6.62 -7.29
N GLY A 118 0.81 -6.80 -7.26
CA GLY A 118 1.43 -8.10 -7.02
C GLY A 118 2.71 -7.98 -6.21
N SER A 119 2.94 -8.93 -5.31
CA SER A 119 4.15 -9.03 -4.51
C SER A 119 4.38 -10.46 -4.07
N PHE A 120 5.52 -10.70 -3.41
CA PHE A 120 5.82 -11.99 -2.81
C PHE A 120 6.55 -11.83 -1.48
N THR A 121 6.45 -12.85 -0.64
CA THR A 121 7.24 -13.04 0.58
C THR A 121 7.78 -14.45 0.60
N SER A 122 8.67 -14.74 1.56
CA SER A 122 9.18 -16.10 1.75
C SER A 122 9.28 -16.41 3.23
N TYR A 123 9.15 -17.70 3.56
CA TYR A 123 9.40 -18.20 4.91
C TYR A 123 10.24 -19.48 4.88
N SER A 124 10.87 -19.80 6.01
CA SER A 124 11.67 -21.00 6.17
C SER A 124 10.87 -22.05 6.94
N ALA A 125 10.93 -23.30 6.49
CA ALA A 125 10.30 -24.46 7.11
C ALA A 125 11.35 -25.42 7.69
N SER A 126 12.48 -24.90 8.16
CA SER A 126 13.60 -25.70 8.71
C SER A 126 13.51 -25.96 10.22
N GLY A 127 12.40 -25.57 10.87
CA GLY A 127 12.22 -25.71 12.30
C GLY A 127 11.21 -26.78 12.69
N THR A 128 10.64 -26.62 13.88
CA THR A 128 9.52 -27.44 14.34
C THR A 128 8.25 -27.15 13.54
N PRO A 129 7.26 -28.06 13.50
CA PRO A 129 5.97 -27.79 12.83
C PRO A 129 5.30 -26.51 13.32
N VAL A 130 5.37 -26.21 14.62
CA VAL A 130 4.79 -24.99 15.21
C VAL A 130 5.50 -23.73 14.69
N SER A 131 6.84 -23.75 14.65
CA SER A 131 7.60 -22.60 14.13
C SER A 131 7.37 -22.38 12.65
N THR A 132 7.14 -23.41 11.87
CA THR A 132 6.82 -23.32 10.44
C THR A 132 5.46 -22.65 10.21
N VAL A 133 4.42 -23.08 10.93
CA VAL A 133 3.09 -22.47 10.87
C VAL A 133 3.12 -20.98 11.26
N SER A 134 3.85 -20.64 12.32
CA SER A 134 4.02 -19.25 12.74
C SER A 134 4.75 -18.40 11.68
N SER A 135 5.81 -18.96 11.08
CA SER A 135 6.56 -18.28 10.02
C SER A 135 5.74 -18.06 8.74
N GLU A 136 4.89 -19.04 8.41
CA GLU A 136 3.95 -18.92 7.29
C GLU A 136 2.91 -17.81 7.53
N ALA A 137 2.31 -17.80 8.73
CA ALA A 137 1.32 -16.79 9.09
C ALA A 137 1.94 -15.38 9.05
N ASP A 138 3.14 -15.19 9.59
CA ASP A 138 3.86 -13.92 9.55
C ASP A 138 4.20 -13.50 8.08
N ALA A 139 4.59 -14.46 7.23
CA ALA A 139 4.86 -14.20 5.83
C ALA A 139 3.60 -13.74 5.06
N ASN A 140 2.43 -14.34 5.35
CA ASN A 140 1.14 -13.91 4.79
C ASN A 140 0.78 -12.48 5.24
N THR A 141 0.89 -12.19 6.54
CA THR A 141 0.62 -10.85 7.08
C THR A 141 1.51 -9.78 6.42
N ARG A 142 2.82 -10.06 6.27
CA ARG A 142 3.74 -9.16 5.56
C ARG A 142 3.35 -8.98 4.09
N LEU A 143 2.94 -10.04 3.41
CA LEU A 143 2.50 -9.98 2.02
C LEU A 143 1.27 -9.07 1.88
N MET A 144 0.26 -9.23 2.72
CA MET A 144 -0.96 -8.40 2.68
C MET A 144 -0.65 -6.93 2.96
N ARG A 145 0.25 -6.63 3.90
CA ARG A 145 0.71 -5.25 4.16
C ARG A 145 1.41 -4.62 2.97
N LEU A 146 2.30 -5.36 2.29
CA LEU A 146 2.97 -4.89 1.07
C LEU A 146 1.97 -4.60 -0.06
N LEU A 147 0.98 -5.49 -0.26
CA LEU A 147 -0.04 -5.32 -1.29
C LEU A 147 -0.97 -4.16 -0.97
N ALA A 148 -1.37 -3.98 0.29
CA ALA A 148 -2.15 -2.82 0.73
C ALA A 148 -1.42 -1.49 0.47
N ASP A 149 -0.13 -1.42 0.82
CA ASP A 149 0.69 -0.23 0.58
C ASP A 149 0.82 0.10 -0.92
N GLN A 150 0.89 -0.91 -1.79
CA GLN A 150 0.88 -0.71 -3.24
C GLN A 150 -0.49 -0.20 -3.74
N ILE A 151 -1.60 -0.71 -3.22
CA ILE A 151 -2.95 -0.21 -3.54
C ILE A 151 -3.05 1.28 -3.19
N VAL A 152 -2.70 1.65 -1.94
CA VAL A 152 -2.74 3.04 -1.49
C VAL A 152 -1.87 3.94 -2.38
N THR A 153 -0.63 3.51 -2.66
CA THR A 153 0.27 4.26 -3.54
C THR A 153 -0.33 4.48 -4.93
N ARG A 154 -0.99 3.48 -5.49
CA ARG A 154 -1.63 3.57 -6.81
C ARG A 154 -2.86 4.47 -6.79
N LEU A 155 -3.67 4.41 -5.74
CA LEU A 155 -4.82 5.31 -5.55
C LEU A 155 -4.36 6.78 -5.46
N ILE A 156 -3.30 7.06 -4.68
CA ILE A 156 -2.72 8.39 -4.57
C ILE A 156 -2.19 8.88 -5.94
N ALA A 157 -1.47 8.02 -6.66
CA ALA A 157 -0.90 8.39 -7.96
C ALA A 157 -1.97 8.68 -9.03
N THR A 158 -3.16 8.08 -8.92
CA THR A 158 -4.27 8.28 -9.87
C THR A 158 -5.31 9.30 -9.38
N SER A 159 -5.22 9.77 -8.14
CA SER A 159 -6.24 10.62 -7.52
C SER A 159 -6.47 11.95 -8.27
N GLY A 160 -5.45 12.54 -8.88
CA GLY A 160 -5.60 13.72 -9.71
C GLY A 160 -6.47 13.56 -10.98
N GLN A 161 -6.85 12.31 -11.34
CA GLN A 161 -7.70 12.03 -12.50
C GLN A 161 -9.20 12.00 -12.15
N TRP A 162 -9.56 11.69 -10.91
CA TRP A 162 -10.94 11.48 -10.49
C TRP A 162 -11.33 12.30 -9.25
N ASN A 163 -10.37 12.89 -8.52
CA ASN A 163 -10.60 13.78 -7.37
C ASN A 163 -10.38 15.23 -7.81
N GLN A 164 -11.18 15.69 -8.78
CA GLN A 164 -11.19 17.08 -9.24
C GLN A 164 -12.36 17.80 -8.56
N GLU A 165 -12.17 18.24 -7.31
CA GLU A 165 -13.00 19.26 -6.68
C GLU A 165 -12.33 20.63 -6.75
#